data_26f460420a831ed19466d6f21921c740
#
_entry.id   26f460420a831ed19466d6f21921c740
#
_cell.length_a   1.000
_cell.length_b   1.000
_cell.length_c   1.000
_cell.angle_alpha   90.00
_cell.angle_beta   90.00
_cell.angle_gamma   90.00
#
_symmetry.space_group_name_H-M   'P 1'
#
loop_
_entity.id
_entity.type
_entity.pdbx_description
1 polymer ?
#
loop_
_entity_poly.entity_id
_entity_poly.type
_entity_poly.pdbx_seq_one_letter_code
_entity_poly.pdbx_strand_id
1 'polypeptide(L)'
;MKESVVVFDNPEVHANLLPLSFTRPVGALRCGIDTIAEKWQRLLDTGIYFQPSEDYLLPIFGAPEEALAGEDTLYVAGHVIPDAALAGAVRSLERGVGLYAVTSEGEAPELIARRGPKETARKMYGEDDEEGALAVTRLYHLFLVNGGVIESDFRALTAGRRSAPIPEDNTVIGDPSLVFIEEGAEVHGCFLNTTGGPIYFGRESTAMEGSMLRGPLALCEHAVINMGTKVYPATTIGPWCKVGGEINNVIFQAYSNKAHDGFLGNAVIGEWCNLGAGCVASNLKNDYTPVKLWNYPSHRFLKTGLQFCGLIMGDHSKAGINTMFNTATVVGVGVNIHGAGFPRNFVASFTEGGHAGSDDVVMSKFFDTARRVMARRHKELTPEMENMLLAVREIAEQYK
;
A
#
# COMPACT_ATOMS: atom_id res chain seq x y z
N MET A 1 -4.85 30.87 -11.91
CA MET A 1 -3.90 29.76 -11.67
C MET A 1 -4.74 28.50 -11.57
N LYS A 2 -4.27 27.33 -12.06
CA LYS A 2 -4.97 26.09 -11.78
C LYS A 2 -4.90 25.83 -10.27
N GLU A 3 -6.01 25.40 -9.70
CA GLU A 3 -6.08 24.98 -8.30
C GLU A 3 -5.07 23.85 -8.08
N SER A 4 -4.24 23.93 -7.05
CA SER A 4 -3.25 22.91 -6.71
C SER A 4 -3.71 22.12 -5.50
N VAL A 5 -3.43 20.84 -5.47
CA VAL A 5 -3.68 19.99 -4.30
C VAL A 5 -2.35 19.55 -3.69
N VAL A 6 -2.23 19.72 -2.39
CA VAL A 6 -1.09 19.28 -1.58
C VAL A 6 -1.57 18.18 -0.63
N VAL A 7 -1.03 16.99 -0.79
CA VAL A 7 -1.26 15.85 0.10
C VAL A 7 -0.26 15.94 1.24
N PHE A 8 -0.74 16.28 2.45
CA PHE A 8 0.14 16.43 3.60
C PHE A 8 0.15 15.18 4.50
N ASP A 9 1.29 14.91 5.12
CA ASP A 9 1.41 13.87 6.14
C ASP A 9 1.02 14.41 7.52
N ASN A 10 0.27 13.59 8.27
CA ASN A 10 0.19 13.70 9.71
C ASN A 10 1.41 12.96 10.30
N PRO A 11 2.30 13.62 11.07
CA PRO A 11 3.54 13.01 11.58
C PRO A 11 3.30 11.77 12.44
N GLU A 12 2.24 11.77 13.26
CA GLU A 12 1.91 10.62 14.11
C GLU A 12 1.47 9.41 13.27
N VAL A 13 0.62 9.64 12.27
CA VAL A 13 0.18 8.59 11.35
C VAL A 13 1.35 8.07 10.52
N HIS A 14 2.21 8.96 10.01
CA HIS A 14 3.43 8.58 9.30
C HIS A 14 4.27 7.62 10.13
N ALA A 15 4.55 7.96 11.39
CA ALA A 15 5.32 7.12 12.31
C ALA A 15 4.63 5.77 12.61
N ASN A 16 3.30 5.73 12.73
CA ASN A 16 2.52 4.50 12.95
C ASN A 16 2.48 3.58 11.72
N LEU A 17 2.78 4.09 10.53
CA LEU A 17 2.83 3.32 9.28
C LEU A 17 4.23 2.85 8.88
N LEU A 18 5.25 3.11 9.70
CA LEU A 18 6.56 2.48 9.53
C LEU A 18 6.42 0.94 9.62
N PRO A 19 7.10 0.19 8.76
CA PRO A 19 8.20 0.58 7.87
C PRO A 19 7.77 1.03 6.47
N LEU A 20 6.48 1.05 6.12
CA LEU A 20 6.01 1.35 4.77
C LEU A 20 6.17 2.84 4.40
N SER A 21 6.08 3.72 5.38
CA SER A 21 6.25 5.16 5.23
C SER A 21 7.70 5.65 5.34
N PHE A 22 8.68 4.79 5.66
CA PHE A 22 10.09 5.20 5.67
C PHE A 22 10.57 5.80 4.34
N THR A 23 10.05 5.31 3.23
CA THR A 23 10.56 5.62 1.88
C THR A 23 9.60 6.47 1.05
N ARG A 24 8.50 6.90 1.65
CA ARG A 24 7.45 7.69 0.98
C ARG A 24 6.50 8.37 1.94
N PRO A 25 5.82 9.47 1.53
CA PRO A 25 4.70 10.03 2.27
C PRO A 25 3.51 9.04 2.30
N VAL A 26 2.68 9.16 3.33
CA VAL A 26 1.53 8.25 3.55
C VAL A 26 0.58 8.23 2.36
N GLY A 27 0.32 9.38 1.76
CA GLY A 27 -0.56 9.47 0.59
C GLY A 27 -0.07 8.71 -0.65
N ALA A 28 1.22 8.35 -0.70
CA ALA A 28 1.78 7.52 -1.77
C ALA A 28 1.60 6.01 -1.52
N LEU A 29 1.02 5.60 -0.39
CA LEU A 29 0.68 4.20 -0.14
C LEU A 29 -0.54 3.79 -0.98
N ARG A 30 -0.46 2.58 -1.54
CA ARG A 30 -1.55 1.95 -2.29
C ARG A 30 -2.50 1.24 -1.35
N CYS A 31 -3.79 1.53 -1.54
CA CYS A 31 -4.91 0.84 -0.93
C CYS A 31 -6.07 0.84 -1.95
N GLY A 32 -6.62 -0.30 -2.31
CA GLY A 32 -7.48 -0.40 -3.49
C GLY A 32 -6.67 -0.50 -4.79
N ILE A 33 -7.17 0.04 -5.89
CA ILE A 33 -6.51 0.02 -7.21
C ILE A 33 -5.43 1.11 -7.27
N ASP A 34 -5.73 2.32 -6.79
CA ASP A 34 -4.86 3.49 -6.80
C ASP A 34 -4.13 3.70 -5.46
N THR A 35 -3.11 4.55 -5.43
CA THR A 35 -2.61 5.15 -4.19
C THR A 35 -3.63 6.12 -3.61
N ILE A 36 -3.50 6.47 -2.33
CA ILE A 36 -4.43 7.44 -1.70
C ILE A 36 -4.36 8.79 -2.42
N ALA A 37 -3.17 9.23 -2.79
CA ALA A 37 -2.97 10.48 -3.51
C ALA A 37 -3.58 10.45 -4.93
N GLU A 38 -3.44 9.33 -5.68
CA GLU A 38 -4.07 9.17 -6.99
C GLU A 38 -5.61 9.24 -6.91
N LYS A 39 -6.23 8.78 -5.82
CA LYS A 39 -7.68 8.94 -5.58
C LYS A 39 -8.05 10.41 -5.42
N TRP A 40 -7.30 11.17 -4.62
CA TRP A 40 -7.48 12.61 -4.50
C TRP A 40 -7.30 13.32 -5.84
N GLN A 41 -6.26 12.96 -6.61
CA GLN A 41 -6.02 13.50 -7.94
C GLN A 41 -7.21 13.29 -8.87
N ARG A 42 -7.72 12.07 -8.93
CA ARG A 42 -8.87 11.69 -9.76
C ARG A 42 -10.14 12.43 -9.34
N LEU A 43 -10.44 12.43 -8.04
CA LEU A 43 -11.68 13.04 -7.53
C LEU A 43 -11.67 14.56 -7.60
N LEU A 44 -10.51 15.21 -7.47
CA LEU A 44 -10.38 16.66 -7.55
C LEU A 44 -10.01 17.17 -8.95
N ASP A 45 -9.73 16.26 -9.91
CA ASP A 45 -9.38 16.57 -11.32
C ASP A 45 -8.24 17.60 -11.44
N THR A 46 -7.18 17.43 -10.67
CA THR A 46 -6.04 18.36 -10.62
C THR A 46 -4.74 17.64 -10.30
N GLY A 47 -3.61 18.26 -10.66
CA GLY A 47 -2.30 17.74 -10.26
C GLY A 47 -2.09 17.80 -8.75
N ILE A 48 -1.36 16.84 -8.22
CA ILE A 48 -1.05 16.74 -6.79
C ILE A 48 0.43 16.99 -6.54
N TYR A 49 0.71 17.51 -5.35
CA TYR A 49 2.03 17.61 -4.73
C TYR A 49 1.98 16.96 -3.36
N PHE A 50 3.13 16.65 -2.77
CA PHE A 50 3.20 16.13 -1.41
C PHE A 50 3.85 17.15 -0.47
N GLN A 51 3.40 17.11 0.78
CA GLN A 51 4.06 17.77 1.92
C GLN A 51 4.36 16.67 2.96
N PRO A 52 5.51 15.95 2.80
CA PRO A 52 5.93 14.94 3.77
C PRO A 52 6.19 15.56 5.15
N SER A 53 6.02 14.77 6.20
CA SER A 53 6.40 15.16 7.57
C SER A 53 7.91 15.05 7.83
N GLU A 54 8.62 14.28 7.00
CA GLU A 54 10.03 13.97 7.17
C GLU A 54 10.89 14.71 6.14
N ASP A 55 11.87 15.50 6.59
CA ASP A 55 12.71 16.32 5.73
C ASP A 55 13.49 15.53 4.68
N TYR A 56 13.90 14.29 5.01
CA TYR A 56 14.66 13.46 4.08
C TYR A 56 13.83 12.96 2.88
N LEU A 57 12.50 13.09 2.93
CA LEU A 57 11.61 12.78 1.79
C LEU A 57 11.43 13.98 0.85
N LEU A 58 11.72 15.20 1.29
CA LEU A 58 11.50 16.42 0.50
C LEU A 58 12.22 16.44 -0.86
N PRO A 59 13.47 15.95 -0.99
CA PRO A 59 14.15 15.96 -2.30
C PRO A 59 13.47 15.13 -3.39
N ILE A 60 12.63 14.15 -3.00
CA ILE A 60 11.93 13.25 -3.94
C ILE A 60 10.47 13.66 -4.08
N PHE A 61 9.81 14.02 -2.98
CA PHE A 61 8.36 14.21 -2.92
C PHE A 61 7.92 15.65 -2.64
N GLY A 62 8.83 16.53 -2.20
CA GLY A 62 8.47 17.86 -1.73
C GLY A 62 7.76 18.72 -2.77
N ALA A 63 6.70 19.38 -2.35
CA ALA A 63 6.00 20.36 -3.17
C ALA A 63 6.87 21.62 -3.39
N PRO A 64 6.80 22.28 -4.57
CA PRO A 64 7.44 23.55 -4.77
C PRO A 64 6.80 24.64 -3.89
N GLU A 65 7.58 25.66 -3.53
CA GLU A 65 7.14 26.73 -2.61
C GLU A 65 5.88 27.44 -3.11
N GLU A 66 5.76 27.65 -4.42
CA GLU A 66 4.57 28.29 -5.02
C GLU A 66 3.29 27.49 -4.80
N ALA A 67 3.39 26.14 -4.76
CA ALA A 67 2.24 25.29 -4.48
C ALA A 67 1.85 25.37 -3.00
N LEU A 68 2.82 25.52 -2.09
CA LEU A 68 2.58 25.63 -0.65
C LEU A 68 2.08 27.03 -0.23
N ALA A 69 2.39 28.08 -0.98
CA ALA A 69 2.02 29.47 -0.64
C ALA A 69 0.66 29.89 -1.20
N GLY A 70 0.03 29.10 -2.06
CA GLY A 70 -1.20 29.47 -2.76
C GLY A 70 -2.42 29.61 -1.85
N GLU A 71 -3.09 30.75 -1.88
CA GLU A 71 -4.32 31.02 -1.11
C GLU A 71 -5.50 30.09 -1.51
N ASP A 72 -5.49 29.57 -2.75
CA ASP A 72 -6.49 28.63 -3.27
C ASP A 72 -6.01 27.17 -3.26
N THR A 73 -4.83 26.91 -2.72
CA THR A 73 -4.30 25.54 -2.62
C THR A 73 -5.16 24.72 -1.65
N LEU A 74 -5.61 23.57 -2.11
CA LEU A 74 -6.28 22.57 -1.28
C LEU A 74 -5.22 21.66 -0.63
N TYR A 75 -5.24 21.57 0.68
CA TYR A 75 -4.45 20.61 1.43
C TYR A 75 -5.35 19.47 1.87
N VAL A 76 -4.93 18.24 1.67
CA VAL A 76 -5.67 17.03 2.06
C VAL A 76 -4.76 16.05 2.80
N ALA A 77 -5.29 15.39 3.82
CA ALA A 77 -4.51 14.44 4.61
C ALA A 77 -4.20 13.18 3.82
N GLY A 78 -2.93 12.78 3.77
CA GLY A 78 -2.44 11.64 2.99
C GLY A 78 -2.91 10.28 3.49
N HIS A 79 -3.41 10.18 4.71
CA HIS A 79 -3.91 8.94 5.30
C HIS A 79 -5.44 8.77 5.16
N VAL A 80 -6.15 9.79 4.68
CA VAL A 80 -7.60 9.77 4.47
C VAL A 80 -7.92 9.28 3.07
N ILE A 81 -8.73 8.24 2.98
CA ILE A 81 -9.20 7.67 1.71
C ILE A 81 -10.45 8.44 1.27
N PRO A 82 -10.37 9.23 0.19
CA PRO A 82 -11.51 10.04 -0.23
C PRO A 82 -12.57 9.23 -0.97
N ASP A 83 -13.80 9.66 -0.80
CA ASP A 83 -14.92 9.37 -1.67
C ASP A 83 -15.44 10.64 -2.36
N ALA A 84 -16.48 10.51 -3.17
CA ALA A 84 -17.06 11.64 -3.91
C ALA A 84 -17.69 12.70 -2.98
N ALA A 85 -18.25 12.29 -1.84
CA ALA A 85 -18.88 13.20 -0.88
C ALA A 85 -17.81 14.05 -0.17
N LEU A 86 -16.76 13.41 0.33
CA LEU A 86 -15.64 14.10 0.96
C LEU A 86 -14.91 15.02 -0.02
N ALA A 87 -14.66 14.56 -1.25
CA ALA A 87 -14.04 15.40 -2.28
C ALA A 87 -14.91 16.63 -2.63
N GLY A 88 -16.25 16.47 -2.65
CA GLY A 88 -17.20 17.57 -2.80
C GLY A 88 -17.12 18.57 -1.63
N ALA A 89 -17.05 18.09 -0.40
CA ALA A 89 -16.89 18.91 0.79
C ALA A 89 -15.57 19.70 0.75
N VAL A 90 -14.46 19.05 0.36
CA VAL A 90 -13.14 19.68 0.23
C VAL A 90 -13.14 20.79 -0.85
N ARG A 91 -13.76 20.52 -2.02
CA ARG A 91 -13.88 21.54 -3.08
C ARG A 91 -14.65 22.78 -2.64
N SER A 92 -15.65 22.61 -1.78
CA SER A 92 -16.52 23.70 -1.30
C SER A 92 -15.91 24.50 -0.16
N LEU A 93 -14.72 24.16 0.33
CA LEU A 93 -14.08 24.92 1.41
C LEU A 93 -13.78 26.35 0.99
N GLU A 94 -14.10 27.29 1.87
CA GLU A 94 -13.68 28.69 1.74
C GLU A 94 -12.19 28.84 2.13
N ARG A 95 -11.55 29.90 1.69
CA ARG A 95 -10.16 30.21 2.07
C ARG A 95 -10.01 30.33 3.58
N GLY A 96 -8.99 29.72 4.11
CA GLY A 96 -8.72 29.68 5.54
C GLY A 96 -9.61 28.76 6.37
N VAL A 97 -10.46 27.95 5.74
CA VAL A 97 -11.29 26.97 6.45
C VAL A 97 -10.60 25.62 6.49
N GLY A 98 -10.44 25.05 7.70
CA GLY A 98 -10.03 23.69 7.96
C GLY A 98 -11.23 22.76 8.12
N LEU A 99 -11.19 21.59 7.48
CA LEU A 99 -12.17 20.50 7.61
C LEU A 99 -11.63 19.44 8.57
N TYR A 100 -12.39 19.12 9.59
CA TYR A 100 -12.03 18.15 10.62
C TYR A 100 -12.97 16.95 10.59
N ALA A 101 -12.44 15.76 10.86
CA ALA A 101 -13.24 14.55 10.99
C ALA A 101 -12.66 13.59 12.04
N VAL A 102 -13.48 12.71 12.55
CA VAL A 102 -13.03 11.53 13.28
C VAL A 102 -12.51 10.50 12.27
N THR A 103 -11.27 10.06 12.43
CA THR A 103 -10.60 9.09 11.53
C THR A 103 -10.37 7.73 12.20
N SER A 104 -10.50 7.67 13.53
CA SER A 104 -10.41 6.45 14.32
C SER A 104 -11.41 6.50 15.45
N GLU A 105 -12.03 5.34 15.75
CA GLU A 105 -13.03 5.24 16.82
C GLU A 105 -12.45 5.65 18.18
N GLY A 106 -13.15 6.54 18.88
CA GLY A 106 -12.76 7.03 20.21
C GLY A 106 -11.66 8.09 20.22
N GLU A 107 -11.18 8.55 19.06
CA GLU A 107 -10.22 9.64 18.96
C GLU A 107 -10.93 11.00 18.71
N ALA A 108 -10.22 12.08 19.01
CA ALA A 108 -10.72 13.43 18.73
C ALA A 108 -10.65 13.71 17.20
N PRO A 109 -11.53 14.59 16.68
CA PRO A 109 -11.46 15.01 15.29
C PRO A 109 -10.11 15.63 14.96
N GLU A 110 -9.52 15.23 13.83
CA GLU A 110 -8.28 15.78 13.30
C GLU A 110 -8.50 16.56 12.00
N LEU A 111 -7.54 17.39 11.62
CA LEU A 111 -7.55 18.14 10.36
C LEU A 111 -7.38 17.16 9.19
N ILE A 112 -8.40 17.01 8.34
CA ILE A 112 -8.36 16.15 7.15
C ILE A 112 -8.20 16.92 5.84
N ALA A 113 -8.60 18.19 5.82
CA ALA A 113 -8.36 19.08 4.67
C ALA A 113 -8.40 20.55 5.09
N ARG A 114 -7.81 21.44 4.27
CA ARG A 114 -7.95 22.90 4.40
C ARG A 114 -7.75 23.58 3.05
N ARG A 115 -8.28 24.80 2.90
CA ARG A 115 -7.99 25.67 1.76
C ARG A 115 -7.11 26.83 2.19
N GLY A 116 -5.97 26.98 1.52
CA GLY A 116 -4.96 28.00 1.79
C GLY A 116 -3.92 27.60 2.86
N PRO A 117 -2.82 28.38 2.98
CA PRO A 117 -1.68 28.04 3.82
C PRO A 117 -1.96 28.21 5.32
N LYS A 118 -2.97 29.00 5.69
CA LYS A 118 -3.34 29.30 7.10
C LYS A 118 -4.78 28.94 7.37
N GLU A 119 -5.04 28.43 8.56
CA GLU A 119 -6.38 28.17 9.08
C GLU A 119 -6.87 29.32 9.92
N THR A 120 -8.09 29.80 9.68
CA THR A 120 -8.77 30.88 10.42
C THR A 120 -10.14 30.44 10.95
N ALA A 121 -10.71 29.36 10.41
CA ALA A 121 -12.00 28.79 10.83
C ALA A 121 -12.00 27.27 10.69
N ARG A 122 -12.88 26.60 11.43
CA ARG A 122 -13.04 25.14 11.45
C ARG A 122 -14.44 24.74 11.01
N LYS A 123 -14.51 23.62 10.28
CA LYS A 123 -15.75 22.95 9.90
C LYS A 123 -15.60 21.46 10.19
N MET A 124 -16.67 20.82 10.65
CA MET A 124 -16.71 19.37 10.85
C MET A 124 -17.25 18.68 9.61
N TYR A 125 -16.77 17.46 9.36
CA TYR A 125 -17.26 16.52 8.37
C TYR A 125 -17.89 15.33 9.10
N GLY A 126 -19.12 14.94 8.72
CA GLY A 126 -19.82 13.81 9.31
C GLY A 126 -20.58 14.10 10.61
N GLU A 127 -20.82 15.38 10.99
CA GLU A 127 -21.55 15.72 12.22
C GLU A 127 -22.99 15.16 12.27
N ASP A 128 -23.64 14.99 11.10
CA ASP A 128 -25.03 14.56 11.03
C ASP A 128 -25.21 13.03 10.84
N ASP A 129 -24.16 12.28 10.46
CA ASP A 129 -24.26 10.88 10.01
C ASP A 129 -23.47 9.86 10.85
N GLU A 130 -22.88 10.23 11.98
CA GLU A 130 -22.03 9.37 12.84
C GLU A 130 -20.84 8.68 12.13
N GLU A 131 -20.72 8.74 10.80
CA GLU A 131 -19.62 8.19 10.04
C GLU A 131 -18.52 9.24 9.84
N GLY A 132 -17.35 9.00 10.44
CA GLY A 132 -16.14 9.78 10.23
C GLY A 132 -15.53 9.57 8.83
N ALA A 133 -14.38 10.14 8.59
CA ALA A 133 -13.65 9.91 7.35
C ALA A 133 -12.92 8.56 7.39
N LEU A 134 -13.02 7.78 6.30
CA LEU A 134 -12.26 6.53 6.18
C LEU A 134 -10.76 6.83 6.13
N ALA A 135 -9.98 6.25 7.04
CA ALA A 135 -8.57 6.54 7.15
C ALA A 135 -7.70 5.31 7.44
N VAL A 136 -6.42 5.41 7.07
CA VAL A 136 -5.38 4.41 7.34
C VAL A 136 -4.42 5.00 8.37
N THR A 137 -4.64 4.69 9.65
CA THR A 137 -3.84 5.18 10.78
C THR A 137 -2.95 4.10 11.42
N ARG A 138 -3.11 2.84 10.98
CA ARG A 138 -2.30 1.68 11.40
C ARG A 138 -1.99 0.80 10.19
N LEU A 139 -0.91 0.05 10.23
CA LEU A 139 -0.47 -0.85 9.14
C LEU A 139 -1.55 -1.83 8.69
N TYR A 140 -2.29 -2.40 9.64
CA TYR A 140 -3.32 -3.38 9.35
C TYR A 140 -4.62 -2.77 8.79
N HIS A 141 -4.84 -1.46 8.93
CA HIS A 141 -5.98 -0.81 8.28
C HIS A 141 -5.90 -0.96 6.75
N LEU A 142 -4.71 -0.96 6.17
CA LEU A 142 -4.53 -1.13 4.73
C LEU A 142 -5.28 -2.36 4.20
N PHE A 143 -5.02 -3.54 4.73
CA PHE A 143 -5.69 -4.75 4.25
C PHE A 143 -7.12 -4.93 4.78
N LEU A 144 -7.49 -4.27 5.89
CA LEU A 144 -8.87 -4.32 6.39
C LEU A 144 -9.84 -3.56 5.50
N VAL A 145 -9.45 -2.38 5.04
CA VAL A 145 -10.34 -1.53 4.22
C VAL A 145 -10.22 -1.83 2.71
N ASN A 146 -9.20 -2.59 2.30
CA ASN A 146 -8.85 -2.80 0.89
C ASN A 146 -10.02 -3.28 0.02
N GLY A 147 -10.87 -4.15 0.53
CA GLY A 147 -12.00 -4.70 -0.23
C GLY A 147 -12.99 -3.63 -0.66
N GLY A 148 -13.49 -2.84 0.29
CA GLY A 148 -14.41 -1.74 0.01
C GLY A 148 -13.77 -0.66 -0.86
N VAL A 149 -12.46 -0.44 -0.68
CA VAL A 149 -11.71 0.54 -1.50
C VAL A 149 -11.54 0.04 -2.94
N ILE A 150 -11.25 -1.26 -3.17
CA ILE A 150 -11.22 -1.85 -4.53
C ILE A 150 -12.58 -1.66 -5.21
N GLU A 151 -13.68 -1.94 -4.51
CA GLU A 151 -15.02 -1.78 -5.08
C GLU A 151 -15.34 -0.32 -5.43
N SER A 152 -14.97 0.63 -4.58
CA SER A 152 -15.14 2.05 -4.83
C SER A 152 -14.30 2.53 -6.02
N ASP A 153 -13.02 2.13 -6.07
CA ASP A 153 -12.13 2.45 -7.17
C ASP A 153 -12.62 1.83 -8.48
N PHE A 154 -13.05 0.56 -8.45
CA PHE A 154 -13.58 -0.11 -9.62
C PHE A 154 -14.75 0.68 -10.21
N ARG A 155 -15.75 1.07 -9.39
CA ARG A 155 -16.87 1.88 -9.85
C ARG A 155 -16.43 3.20 -10.47
N ALA A 156 -15.49 3.89 -9.83
CA ALA A 156 -15.01 5.19 -10.28
C ALA A 156 -14.16 5.11 -11.56
N LEU A 157 -13.25 4.13 -11.65
CA LEU A 157 -12.34 3.97 -12.79
C LEU A 157 -13.03 3.40 -14.04
N THR A 158 -14.09 2.61 -13.86
CA THR A 158 -14.78 1.97 -14.99
C THR A 158 -16.03 2.72 -15.46
N ALA A 159 -16.48 3.75 -14.72
CA ALA A 159 -17.68 4.53 -15.05
C ALA A 159 -17.60 5.12 -16.45
N GLY A 160 -18.57 4.79 -17.31
CA GLY A 160 -18.66 5.26 -18.69
C GLY A 160 -17.60 4.69 -19.64
N ARG A 161 -16.79 3.74 -19.18
CA ARG A 161 -15.73 3.08 -19.98
C ARG A 161 -16.17 1.67 -20.40
N ARG A 162 -15.55 1.17 -21.45
CA ARG A 162 -15.80 -0.17 -21.98
C ARG A 162 -14.60 -1.08 -21.69
N SER A 163 -14.87 -2.21 -21.04
CA SER A 163 -13.90 -3.30 -20.86
C SER A 163 -13.56 -3.94 -22.21
N ALA A 164 -12.33 -4.43 -22.35
CA ALA A 164 -12.03 -5.44 -23.37
C ALA A 164 -12.89 -6.71 -23.09
N PRO A 165 -13.19 -7.52 -24.13
CA PRO A 165 -13.95 -8.73 -23.95
C PRO A 165 -13.20 -9.76 -23.09
N ILE A 166 -13.92 -10.51 -22.27
CA ILE A 166 -13.34 -11.66 -21.55
C ILE A 166 -13.06 -12.77 -22.58
N PRO A 167 -11.82 -13.26 -22.72
CA PRO A 167 -11.51 -14.36 -23.63
C PRO A 167 -12.31 -15.64 -23.29
N GLU A 168 -12.74 -16.38 -24.31
CA GLU A 168 -13.66 -17.54 -24.18
C GLU A 168 -13.07 -18.71 -23.40
N ASP A 169 -11.75 -18.78 -23.26
CA ASP A 169 -11.02 -19.80 -22.52
C ASP A 169 -11.08 -19.62 -20.99
N ASN A 170 -11.72 -18.54 -20.51
CA ASN A 170 -11.93 -18.29 -19.09
C ASN A 170 -13.29 -18.77 -18.61
N THR A 171 -13.38 -19.18 -17.34
CA THR A 171 -14.64 -19.54 -16.67
C THR A 171 -15.05 -18.44 -15.71
N VAL A 172 -16.19 -17.76 -15.98
CA VAL A 172 -16.73 -16.75 -15.09
C VAL A 172 -17.78 -17.36 -14.15
N ILE A 173 -17.65 -17.10 -12.85
CA ILE A 173 -18.59 -17.48 -11.80
C ILE A 173 -19.13 -16.20 -11.18
N GLY A 174 -20.43 -15.93 -11.35
CA GLY A 174 -21.07 -14.68 -10.90
C GLY A 174 -21.37 -13.74 -12.06
N ASP A 175 -21.36 -12.43 -11.81
CA ASP A 175 -21.70 -11.40 -12.80
C ASP A 175 -20.46 -11.03 -13.65
N PRO A 176 -20.46 -11.29 -14.97
CA PRO A 176 -19.34 -10.93 -15.84
C PRO A 176 -19.16 -9.41 -16.00
N SER A 177 -20.18 -8.58 -15.71
CA SER A 177 -20.04 -7.11 -15.75
C SER A 177 -19.14 -6.56 -14.64
N LEU A 178 -18.83 -7.37 -13.61
CA LEU A 178 -17.88 -7.07 -12.55
C LEU A 178 -16.44 -7.48 -12.90
N VAL A 179 -16.17 -7.91 -14.13
CA VAL A 179 -14.82 -8.09 -14.67
C VAL A 179 -14.51 -6.94 -15.61
N PHE A 180 -13.45 -6.18 -15.32
CA PHE A 180 -12.99 -5.11 -16.20
C PHE A 180 -11.55 -5.40 -16.64
N ILE A 181 -11.34 -5.44 -17.95
CA ILE A 181 -10.06 -5.73 -18.59
C ILE A 181 -9.62 -4.48 -19.37
N GLU A 182 -8.50 -3.89 -18.95
CA GLU A 182 -7.88 -2.75 -19.64
C GLU A 182 -7.19 -3.19 -20.95
N GLU A 183 -6.83 -2.20 -21.75
CA GLU A 183 -6.11 -2.41 -23.01
C GLU A 183 -4.76 -3.14 -22.78
N GLY A 184 -4.48 -4.14 -23.59
CA GLY A 184 -3.25 -4.92 -23.52
C GLY A 184 -3.17 -5.92 -22.37
N ALA A 185 -4.18 -6.03 -21.52
CA ALA A 185 -4.20 -7.05 -20.49
C ALA A 185 -4.50 -8.44 -21.09
N GLU A 186 -3.74 -9.44 -20.65
CA GLU A 186 -3.83 -10.85 -21.07
C GLU A 186 -4.39 -11.71 -19.94
N VAL A 187 -5.56 -12.34 -20.16
CA VAL A 187 -6.26 -13.16 -19.16
C VAL A 187 -6.70 -14.45 -19.82
N HIS A 188 -6.02 -15.56 -19.56
CA HIS A 188 -6.27 -16.82 -20.26
C HIS A 188 -6.38 -18.00 -19.32
N GLY A 189 -7.37 -18.89 -19.59
CA GLY A 189 -7.54 -20.15 -18.88
C GLY A 189 -7.77 -20.03 -17.38
N CYS A 190 -8.36 -18.92 -16.93
CA CYS A 190 -8.58 -18.60 -15.52
C CYS A 190 -10.02 -18.88 -15.08
N PHE A 191 -10.20 -19.11 -13.76
CA PHE A 191 -11.50 -19.05 -13.09
C PHE A 191 -11.66 -17.66 -12.46
N LEU A 192 -12.65 -16.89 -12.94
CA LEU A 192 -12.92 -15.53 -12.51
C LEU A 192 -14.20 -15.52 -11.67
N ASN A 193 -14.10 -15.44 -10.34
CA ASN A 193 -15.24 -15.50 -9.43
C ASN A 193 -15.56 -14.11 -8.88
N THR A 194 -16.65 -13.52 -9.35
CA THR A 194 -17.13 -12.18 -8.98
C THR A 194 -18.22 -12.19 -7.90
N THR A 195 -18.53 -13.35 -7.30
CA THR A 195 -19.61 -13.44 -6.28
C THR A 195 -19.30 -12.65 -5.01
N GLY A 196 -18.06 -12.34 -4.73
CA GLY A 196 -17.61 -11.53 -3.57
C GLY A 196 -17.26 -10.09 -3.92
N GLY A 197 -17.24 -9.71 -5.20
CA GLY A 197 -16.87 -8.37 -5.64
C GLY A 197 -16.17 -8.35 -7.02
N PRO A 198 -15.79 -7.16 -7.51
CA PRO A 198 -15.23 -6.98 -8.85
C PRO A 198 -13.81 -7.53 -8.99
N ILE A 199 -13.43 -7.79 -10.24
CA ILE A 199 -12.06 -8.13 -10.66
C ILE A 199 -11.61 -7.11 -11.71
N TYR A 200 -10.54 -6.39 -11.40
CA TYR A 200 -9.94 -5.39 -12.28
C TYR A 200 -8.59 -5.88 -12.80
N PHE A 201 -8.43 -5.91 -14.11
CA PHE A 201 -7.17 -6.17 -14.82
C PHE A 201 -6.67 -4.87 -15.43
N GLY A 202 -5.60 -4.33 -14.89
CA GLY A 202 -4.94 -3.11 -15.33
C GLY A 202 -4.23 -3.28 -16.67
N ARG A 203 -3.84 -2.18 -17.28
CA ARG A 203 -3.16 -2.15 -18.58
C ARG A 203 -1.95 -3.09 -18.61
N GLU A 204 -1.84 -3.87 -19.69
CA GLU A 204 -0.71 -4.77 -19.92
C GLU A 204 -0.44 -5.75 -18.73
N SER A 205 -1.45 -6.00 -17.89
CA SER A 205 -1.35 -7.02 -16.86
C SER A 205 -1.56 -8.42 -17.44
N THR A 206 -1.06 -9.45 -16.76
CA THR A 206 -1.18 -10.84 -17.21
C THR A 206 -1.70 -11.73 -16.10
N ALA A 207 -2.76 -12.50 -16.38
CA ALA A 207 -3.20 -13.61 -15.52
C ALA A 207 -3.08 -14.92 -16.32
N MET A 208 -2.18 -15.79 -15.85
CA MET A 208 -1.84 -17.04 -16.56
C MET A 208 -2.77 -18.20 -16.20
N GLU A 209 -2.72 -19.22 -17.03
CA GLU A 209 -3.60 -20.39 -17.06
C GLU A 209 -3.68 -21.12 -15.73
N GLY A 210 -4.86 -21.66 -15.44
CA GLY A 210 -5.15 -22.43 -14.22
C GLY A 210 -5.27 -21.60 -12.96
N SER A 211 -5.20 -20.25 -13.05
CA SER A 211 -5.36 -19.38 -11.90
C SER A 211 -6.81 -19.28 -11.47
N MET A 212 -7.04 -19.26 -10.15
CA MET A 212 -8.36 -19.15 -9.50
C MET A 212 -8.43 -17.82 -8.80
N LEU A 213 -9.20 -16.88 -9.38
CA LEU A 213 -9.22 -15.48 -8.98
C LEU A 213 -10.59 -15.11 -8.41
N ARG A 214 -10.63 -14.67 -7.16
CA ARG A 214 -11.86 -14.24 -6.50
C ARG A 214 -11.80 -12.77 -6.14
N GLY A 215 -12.82 -12.01 -6.58
CA GLY A 215 -12.97 -10.59 -6.24
C GLY A 215 -13.52 -10.35 -4.81
N PRO A 216 -13.30 -9.14 -4.26
CA PRO A 216 -12.64 -8.00 -4.91
C PRO A 216 -11.14 -8.22 -5.13
N LEU A 217 -10.68 -8.00 -6.36
CA LEU A 217 -9.30 -8.18 -6.79
C LEU A 217 -8.88 -7.06 -7.74
N ALA A 218 -7.71 -6.48 -7.50
CA ALA A 218 -7.05 -5.56 -8.41
C ALA A 218 -5.70 -6.12 -8.86
N LEU A 219 -5.54 -6.38 -10.14
CA LEU A 219 -4.27 -6.63 -10.80
C LEU A 219 -3.88 -5.35 -11.55
N CYS A 220 -2.92 -4.59 -11.03
CA CYS A 220 -2.55 -3.29 -11.56
C CYS A 220 -1.70 -3.40 -12.84
N GLU A 221 -1.35 -2.25 -13.42
CA GLU A 221 -0.58 -2.14 -14.66
C GLU A 221 0.71 -3.00 -14.64
N HIS A 222 0.95 -3.76 -15.71
CA HIS A 222 2.11 -4.67 -15.87
C HIS A 222 2.28 -5.73 -14.76
N ALA A 223 1.31 -5.89 -13.89
CA ALA A 223 1.38 -6.93 -12.87
C ALA A 223 1.07 -8.31 -13.44
N VAL A 224 1.64 -9.36 -12.84
CA VAL A 224 1.54 -10.73 -13.35
C VAL A 224 1.08 -11.69 -12.26
N ILE A 225 0.05 -12.48 -12.58
CA ILE A 225 -0.35 -13.67 -11.83
C ILE A 225 0.18 -14.89 -12.58
N ASN A 226 1.08 -15.65 -11.95
CA ASN A 226 1.68 -16.84 -12.55
C ASN A 226 0.70 -18.01 -12.58
N MET A 227 0.99 -19.03 -13.42
CA MET A 227 0.14 -20.22 -13.61
C MET A 227 -0.28 -20.88 -12.29
N GLY A 228 -1.55 -21.28 -12.19
CA GLY A 228 -2.08 -22.07 -11.08
C GLY A 228 -2.19 -21.31 -9.75
N THR A 229 -2.11 -20.00 -9.76
CA THR A 229 -2.20 -19.16 -8.56
C THR A 229 -3.63 -19.13 -8.00
N LYS A 230 -3.75 -19.17 -6.67
CA LYS A 230 -5.02 -19.01 -5.94
C LYS A 230 -5.04 -17.65 -5.29
N VAL A 231 -5.96 -16.78 -5.71
CA VAL A 231 -6.13 -15.44 -5.13
C VAL A 231 -7.49 -15.34 -4.47
N TYR A 232 -7.46 -15.13 -3.15
CA TYR A 232 -8.64 -14.84 -2.33
C TYR A 232 -8.81 -13.32 -2.14
N PRO A 233 -10.06 -12.86 -1.85
CA PRO A 233 -10.31 -11.45 -1.58
C PRO A 233 -9.72 -11.01 -0.21
N ALA A 234 -9.49 -9.74 0.01
CA ALA A 234 -9.47 -8.65 -0.96
C ALA A 234 -8.02 -8.32 -1.31
N THR A 235 -7.62 -8.61 -2.52
CA THR A 235 -6.19 -8.56 -2.86
C THR A 235 -5.91 -7.46 -3.90
N THR A 236 -4.85 -6.68 -3.66
CA THR A 236 -4.28 -5.74 -4.62
C THR A 236 -2.87 -6.17 -4.99
N ILE A 237 -2.65 -6.41 -6.26
CA ILE A 237 -1.34 -6.69 -6.85
C ILE A 237 -0.89 -5.44 -7.59
N GLY A 238 -0.07 -4.62 -6.94
CA GLY A 238 0.37 -3.33 -7.43
C GLY A 238 1.19 -3.39 -8.72
N PRO A 239 1.46 -2.24 -9.35
CA PRO A 239 2.13 -2.19 -10.64
C PRO A 239 3.46 -2.98 -10.67
N TRP A 240 3.68 -3.71 -11.77
CA TRP A 240 4.89 -4.50 -12.00
C TRP A 240 5.19 -5.61 -10.99
N CYS A 241 4.27 -5.92 -10.09
CA CYS A 241 4.40 -7.04 -9.17
C CYS A 241 4.19 -8.38 -9.88
N LYS A 242 4.80 -9.44 -9.34
CA LYS A 242 4.58 -10.82 -9.79
C LYS A 242 4.20 -11.70 -8.62
N VAL A 243 3.07 -12.41 -8.74
CA VAL A 243 2.57 -13.27 -7.67
C VAL A 243 2.32 -14.68 -8.14
N GLY A 244 2.46 -15.64 -7.21
CA GLY A 244 2.20 -17.06 -7.39
C GLY A 244 1.91 -17.73 -6.05
N GLY A 245 1.39 -18.95 -6.10
CA GLY A 245 1.01 -19.73 -4.93
C GLY A 245 -0.37 -19.35 -4.39
N GLU A 246 -0.49 -19.17 -3.09
CA GLU A 246 -1.77 -18.83 -2.43
C GLU A 246 -1.69 -17.47 -1.76
N ILE A 247 -2.55 -16.54 -2.20
CA ILE A 247 -2.59 -15.14 -1.77
C ILE A 247 -3.98 -14.85 -1.22
N ASN A 248 -4.07 -14.29 0.00
CA ASN A 248 -5.34 -14.03 0.66
C ASN A 248 -5.32 -12.68 1.39
N ASN A 249 -6.08 -11.70 0.91
CA ASN A 249 -6.18 -10.37 1.52
C ASN A 249 -4.80 -9.70 1.66
N VAL A 250 -4.12 -9.47 0.54
CA VAL A 250 -2.76 -8.93 0.48
C VAL A 250 -2.70 -7.68 -0.38
N ILE A 251 -1.93 -6.70 0.04
CA ILE A 251 -1.55 -5.55 -0.78
C ILE A 251 -0.06 -5.65 -1.11
N PHE A 252 0.28 -5.75 -2.38
CA PHE A 252 1.61 -5.46 -2.89
C PHE A 252 1.63 -4.02 -3.39
N GLN A 253 2.57 -3.19 -2.91
CA GLN A 253 2.64 -1.78 -3.29
C GLN A 253 3.02 -1.61 -4.76
N ALA A 254 4.22 -1.96 -5.15
CA ALA A 254 4.67 -2.04 -6.54
C ALA A 254 6.00 -2.81 -6.66
N TYR A 255 6.36 -3.26 -7.86
CA TYR A 255 7.68 -3.81 -8.23
C TYR A 255 8.14 -5.03 -7.42
N SER A 256 7.29 -5.65 -6.65
CA SER A 256 7.61 -6.74 -5.73
C SER A 256 7.21 -8.10 -6.27
N ASN A 257 7.93 -9.15 -5.85
CA ASN A 257 7.69 -10.49 -6.31
C ASN A 257 7.46 -11.47 -5.15
N LYS A 258 6.37 -12.24 -5.24
CA LYS A 258 6.17 -13.54 -4.59
C LYS A 258 5.73 -14.52 -5.67
N ALA A 259 6.63 -14.82 -6.60
CA ALA A 259 6.30 -15.45 -7.88
C ALA A 259 6.09 -16.98 -7.81
N HIS A 260 6.38 -17.61 -6.69
CA HIS A 260 6.35 -19.06 -6.52
C HIS A 260 5.36 -19.51 -5.47
N ASP A 261 5.17 -20.83 -5.30
CA ASP A 261 4.32 -21.42 -4.27
C ASP A 261 4.69 -20.96 -2.86
N GLY A 262 3.73 -21.06 -1.95
CA GLY A 262 3.74 -20.61 -0.57
C GLY A 262 2.52 -19.74 -0.27
N PHE A 263 2.13 -19.70 1.01
CA PHE A 263 0.98 -18.93 1.49
C PHE A 263 1.38 -17.54 1.97
N LEU A 264 0.60 -16.54 1.60
CA LEU A 264 0.68 -15.17 2.12
C LEU A 264 -0.72 -14.65 2.38
N GLY A 265 -1.02 -14.28 3.63
CA GLY A 265 -2.35 -13.81 4.01
C GLY A 265 -2.33 -12.59 4.93
N ASN A 266 -3.34 -11.69 4.84
CA ASN A 266 -3.50 -10.47 5.63
C ASN A 266 -2.19 -9.67 5.74
N ALA A 267 -1.58 -9.38 4.60
CA ALA A 267 -0.21 -8.87 4.51
C ALA A 267 -0.11 -7.59 3.67
N VAL A 268 0.93 -6.80 3.95
CA VAL A 268 1.29 -5.65 3.10
C VAL A 268 2.77 -5.74 2.75
N ILE A 269 3.04 -5.78 1.46
CA ILE A 269 4.39 -5.88 0.92
C ILE A 269 4.76 -4.56 0.24
N GLY A 270 5.83 -3.95 0.69
CA GLY A 270 6.39 -2.71 0.13
C GLY A 270 6.86 -2.84 -1.30
N GLU A 271 7.66 -1.91 -1.77
CA GLU A 271 8.22 -1.92 -3.12
C GLU A 271 9.57 -2.64 -3.17
N TRP A 272 9.88 -3.18 -4.36
CA TRP A 272 11.18 -3.82 -4.64
C TRP A 272 11.50 -5.03 -3.76
N CYS A 273 10.47 -5.60 -3.11
CA CYS A 273 10.61 -6.79 -2.28
C CYS A 273 10.68 -8.06 -3.13
N ASN A 274 11.33 -9.09 -2.58
CA ASN A 274 11.33 -10.41 -3.21
C ASN A 274 11.23 -11.52 -2.17
N LEU A 275 10.18 -12.33 -2.26
CA LEU A 275 10.01 -13.55 -1.48
C LEU A 275 10.38 -14.74 -2.36
N GLY A 276 11.38 -15.50 -1.93
CA GLY A 276 11.87 -16.70 -2.62
C GLY A 276 10.84 -17.82 -2.69
N ALA A 277 11.14 -18.85 -3.48
CA ALA A 277 10.25 -20.01 -3.62
C ALA A 277 9.98 -20.68 -2.26
N GLY A 278 8.74 -21.11 -2.04
CA GLY A 278 8.32 -21.76 -0.79
C GLY A 278 8.22 -20.82 0.42
N CYS A 279 8.37 -19.49 0.24
CA CYS A 279 8.14 -18.56 1.35
C CYS A 279 6.68 -18.59 1.81
N VAL A 280 6.48 -18.74 3.12
CA VAL A 280 5.17 -18.77 3.75
C VAL A 280 5.10 -17.78 4.92
N ALA A 281 3.92 -17.17 5.12
CA ALA A 281 3.68 -16.28 6.25
C ALA A 281 2.38 -16.64 6.94
N SER A 282 2.47 -17.01 8.22
CA SER A 282 1.30 -17.26 9.04
C SER A 282 0.52 -15.95 9.26
N ASN A 283 -0.80 -16.01 9.15
CA ASN A 283 -1.69 -14.89 9.46
C ASN A 283 -2.60 -15.15 10.67
N LEU A 284 -2.63 -16.37 11.21
CA LEU A 284 -3.43 -16.79 12.35
C LEU A 284 -2.55 -17.57 13.33
N LYS A 285 -2.63 -17.23 14.61
CA LYS A 285 -1.93 -17.96 15.66
C LYS A 285 -2.59 -19.30 15.94
N ASN A 286 -1.82 -20.32 16.31
CA ASN A 286 -2.33 -21.65 16.63
C ASN A 286 -3.27 -21.66 17.85
N ASP A 287 -3.13 -20.68 18.75
CA ASP A 287 -3.98 -20.54 19.94
C ASP A 287 -5.22 -19.64 19.69
N TYR A 288 -5.40 -19.14 18.47
CA TYR A 288 -6.51 -18.26 18.04
C TYR A 288 -6.62 -16.95 18.84
N THR A 289 -5.63 -16.61 19.66
CA THR A 289 -5.66 -15.34 20.41
C THR A 289 -5.37 -14.15 19.48
N PRO A 290 -5.87 -12.94 19.82
CA PRO A 290 -5.57 -11.74 19.05
C PRO A 290 -4.07 -11.50 18.89
N VAL A 291 -3.68 -11.03 17.71
CA VAL A 291 -2.28 -10.79 17.38
C VAL A 291 -1.78 -9.47 17.96
N LYS A 292 -0.46 -9.40 18.16
CA LYS A 292 0.25 -8.17 18.48
C LYS A 292 1.16 -7.83 17.31
N LEU A 293 1.16 -6.57 16.89
CA LEU A 293 2.00 -6.06 15.82
C LEU A 293 3.06 -5.10 16.39
N TRP A 294 4.27 -5.12 15.86
CA TRP A 294 5.31 -4.15 16.22
C TRP A 294 4.88 -2.73 15.85
N ASN A 295 5.04 -1.82 16.79
CA ASN A 295 4.78 -0.40 16.59
C ASN A 295 6.06 0.39 16.83
N TYR A 296 6.53 1.07 15.80
CA TYR A 296 7.78 1.82 15.82
C TYR A 296 7.80 2.95 16.85
N PRO A 297 6.79 3.85 16.93
CA PRO A 297 6.81 4.95 17.91
C PRO A 297 6.92 4.51 19.37
N SER A 298 6.29 3.39 19.72
CA SER A 298 6.30 2.90 21.10
C SER A 298 7.41 1.90 21.41
N HIS A 299 8.17 1.44 20.41
CA HIS A 299 9.15 0.35 20.50
C HIS A 299 8.59 -0.91 21.18
N ARG A 300 7.32 -1.26 20.88
CA ARG A 300 6.60 -2.37 21.52
C ARG A 300 5.67 -3.09 20.55
N PHE A 301 5.31 -4.31 20.93
CA PHE A 301 4.22 -5.05 20.28
C PHE A 301 2.89 -4.62 20.88
N LEU A 302 2.05 -3.93 20.10
CA LEU A 302 0.72 -3.49 20.50
C LEU A 302 -0.35 -4.49 20.07
N LYS A 303 -1.40 -4.65 20.89
CA LYS A 303 -2.58 -5.46 20.53
C LYS A 303 -3.30 -4.81 19.35
N THR A 304 -3.62 -5.59 18.32
CA THR A 304 -4.38 -5.10 17.16
C THR A 304 -5.89 -5.28 17.33
N GLY A 305 -6.33 -6.12 18.24
CA GLY A 305 -7.73 -6.58 18.32
C GLY A 305 -8.08 -7.67 17.30
N LEU A 306 -7.21 -7.94 16.32
CA LEU A 306 -7.46 -8.85 15.21
C LEU A 306 -6.98 -10.27 15.53
N GLN A 307 -7.69 -11.28 15.04
CA GLN A 307 -7.21 -12.67 14.96
C GLN A 307 -6.27 -12.90 13.77
N PHE A 308 -6.50 -12.19 12.66
CA PHE A 308 -5.75 -12.35 11.42
C PHE A 308 -4.89 -11.13 11.13
N CYS A 309 -3.58 -11.32 11.11
CA CYS A 309 -2.61 -10.33 10.66
C CYS A 309 -1.32 -11.06 10.25
N GLY A 310 -0.91 -10.93 9.01
CA GLY A 310 0.25 -11.60 8.45
C GLY A 310 1.49 -10.71 8.43
N LEU A 311 2.21 -10.78 7.32
CA LEU A 311 3.49 -10.12 7.12
C LEU A 311 3.32 -8.65 6.71
N ILE A 312 4.03 -7.76 7.37
CA ILE A 312 4.27 -6.39 6.90
C ILE A 312 5.76 -6.31 6.51
N MET A 313 6.04 -5.93 5.27
CA MET A 313 7.40 -5.95 4.74
C MET A 313 7.76 -4.61 4.10
N GLY A 314 8.76 -3.93 4.64
CA GLY A 314 9.29 -2.67 4.13
C GLY A 314 10.07 -2.84 2.82
N ASP A 315 10.25 -1.74 2.12
CA ASP A 315 10.83 -1.68 0.78
C ASP A 315 12.22 -2.33 0.67
N HIS A 316 12.54 -2.81 -0.53
CA HIS A 316 13.81 -3.44 -0.86
C HIS A 316 14.18 -4.70 -0.06
N SER A 317 13.27 -5.21 0.78
CA SER A 317 13.53 -6.39 1.62
C SER A 317 13.39 -7.68 0.83
N LYS A 318 14.18 -8.67 1.19
CA LYS A 318 14.26 -9.96 0.50
C LYS A 318 14.23 -11.11 1.48
N ALA A 319 13.57 -12.20 1.09
CA ALA A 319 13.56 -13.45 1.82
C ALA A 319 14.06 -14.59 0.93
N GLY A 320 14.98 -15.37 1.44
CA GLY A 320 15.49 -16.57 0.79
C GLY A 320 14.40 -17.63 0.59
N ILE A 321 14.71 -18.67 -0.19
CA ILE A 321 13.79 -19.80 -0.40
C ILE A 321 13.39 -20.44 0.93
N ASN A 322 12.13 -20.93 1.01
CA ASN A 322 11.59 -21.63 2.19
C ASN A 322 11.63 -20.81 3.50
N THR A 323 11.67 -19.47 3.42
CA THR A 323 11.55 -18.64 4.61
C THR A 323 10.14 -18.76 5.19
N MET A 324 10.07 -19.02 6.51
CA MET A 324 8.82 -19.14 7.26
C MET A 324 8.66 -17.92 8.17
N PHE A 325 7.61 -17.12 7.97
CA PHE A 325 7.31 -15.98 8.83
C PHE A 325 6.23 -16.36 9.85
N ASN A 326 6.44 -15.98 11.09
CA ASN A 326 5.39 -16.04 12.13
C ASN A 326 4.28 -15.03 11.86
N THR A 327 3.14 -15.26 12.51
CA THR A 327 2.00 -14.33 12.52
C THR A 327 2.44 -12.93 12.95
N ALA A 328 1.98 -11.90 12.21
CA ALA A 328 2.25 -10.49 12.48
C ALA A 328 3.75 -10.14 12.52
N THR A 329 4.54 -10.74 11.66
CA THR A 329 5.95 -10.34 11.49
C THR A 329 6.04 -9.00 10.78
N VAL A 330 6.85 -8.09 11.32
CA VAL A 330 7.20 -6.80 10.70
C VAL A 330 8.66 -6.82 10.30
N VAL A 331 8.91 -6.66 9.01
CA VAL A 331 10.24 -6.59 8.40
C VAL A 331 10.52 -5.16 7.95
N GLY A 332 11.61 -4.58 8.38
CA GLY A 332 12.04 -3.22 8.01
C GLY A 332 12.41 -3.06 6.54
N VAL A 333 13.00 -1.94 6.21
CA VAL A 333 13.50 -1.60 4.86
C VAL A 333 14.87 -2.23 4.63
N GLY A 334 15.12 -2.76 3.42
CA GLY A 334 16.45 -3.23 3.01
C GLY A 334 16.95 -4.46 3.73
N VAL A 335 16.05 -5.27 4.29
CA VAL A 335 16.41 -6.50 5.02
C VAL A 335 16.69 -7.65 4.05
N ASN A 336 17.67 -8.50 4.38
CA ASN A 336 17.94 -9.73 3.64
C ASN A 336 17.83 -10.95 4.59
N ILE A 337 16.70 -11.65 4.53
CA ILE A 337 16.42 -12.80 5.40
C ILE A 337 16.88 -14.09 4.73
N HIS A 338 17.71 -14.85 5.43
CA HIS A 338 18.18 -16.17 5.01
C HIS A 338 18.49 -17.08 6.21
N GLY A 339 18.73 -18.36 5.95
CA GLY A 339 18.99 -19.36 6.98
C GLY A 339 17.75 -20.15 7.38
N ALA A 340 17.93 -21.10 8.31
CA ALA A 340 16.88 -21.97 8.79
C ALA A 340 16.12 -21.38 9.99
N GLY A 341 14.86 -21.80 10.17
CA GLY A 341 14.02 -21.36 11.30
C GLY A 341 13.22 -20.10 11.01
N PHE A 342 12.44 -19.66 12.01
CA PHE A 342 11.65 -18.45 11.92
C PHE A 342 12.49 -17.22 12.27
N PRO A 343 12.50 -16.14 11.47
CA PRO A 343 13.03 -14.87 11.92
C PRO A 343 12.22 -14.35 13.13
N ARG A 344 12.75 -13.34 13.82
CA ARG A 344 12.00 -12.65 14.88
C ARG A 344 10.75 -11.98 14.30
N ASN A 345 9.72 -11.79 15.12
CA ASN A 345 8.50 -11.09 14.72
C ASN A 345 8.72 -9.60 14.40
N PHE A 346 9.84 -9.03 14.78
CA PHE A 346 10.34 -7.76 14.30
C PHE A 346 11.77 -7.94 13.81
N VAL A 347 12.03 -7.51 12.57
CA VAL A 347 13.34 -7.54 11.92
C VAL A 347 13.70 -6.11 11.54
N ALA A 348 14.75 -5.56 12.16
CA ALA A 348 15.15 -4.18 11.96
C ALA A 348 15.62 -3.91 10.53
N SER A 349 15.46 -2.68 10.06
CA SER A 349 15.90 -2.26 8.71
C SER A 349 17.42 -2.44 8.53
N PHE A 350 17.80 -2.71 7.28
CA PHE A 350 19.21 -2.88 6.86
C PHE A 350 19.99 -3.93 7.66
N THR A 351 19.32 -5.04 7.98
CA THR A 351 19.95 -6.21 8.59
C THR A 351 19.93 -7.40 7.63
N GLU A 352 20.92 -8.28 7.71
CA GLU A 352 20.94 -9.55 7.00
C GLU A 352 21.15 -10.72 7.95
N GLY A 353 20.42 -11.82 7.75
CA GLY A 353 20.49 -13.00 8.60
C GLY A 353 19.14 -13.66 8.81
N GLY A 354 18.96 -14.35 9.94
CA GLY A 354 17.74 -15.11 10.23
C GLY A 354 17.58 -15.43 11.71
N HIS A 355 17.08 -16.63 12.01
CA HIS A 355 16.81 -17.07 13.39
C HIS A 355 18.04 -17.02 14.30
N ALA A 356 19.20 -17.38 13.79
CA ALA A 356 20.46 -17.44 14.58
C ALA A 356 21.03 -16.05 14.93
N GLY A 357 20.53 -14.99 14.32
CA GLY A 357 21.01 -13.62 14.48
C GLY A 357 21.05 -12.89 13.14
N SER A 358 21.41 -11.63 13.20
CA SER A 358 21.53 -10.77 12.02
C SER A 358 22.73 -9.82 12.18
N ASP A 359 23.38 -9.56 11.06
CA ASP A 359 24.42 -8.57 10.89
C ASP A 359 23.87 -7.33 10.15
N ASP A 360 24.65 -6.26 10.13
CA ASP A 360 24.32 -5.09 9.34
C ASP A 360 24.57 -5.33 7.85
N VAL A 361 23.65 -4.87 7.01
CA VAL A 361 23.81 -4.88 5.56
C VAL A 361 24.93 -3.93 5.14
N VAL A 362 25.82 -4.40 4.28
CA VAL A 362 26.86 -3.56 3.66
C VAL A 362 26.21 -2.68 2.59
N MET A 363 26.10 -1.36 2.84
CA MET A 363 25.33 -0.44 1.99
C MET A 363 25.78 -0.40 0.53
N SER A 364 27.09 -0.51 0.25
CA SER A 364 27.55 -0.56 -1.16
C SER A 364 26.99 -1.77 -1.91
N LYS A 365 26.97 -2.95 -1.29
CA LYS A 365 26.36 -4.17 -1.85
C LYS A 365 24.85 -4.04 -2.00
N PHE A 366 24.20 -3.40 -1.03
CA PHE A 366 22.78 -3.11 -1.07
C PHE A 366 22.42 -2.23 -2.27
N PHE A 367 23.11 -1.11 -2.47
CA PHE A 367 22.86 -0.21 -3.60
C PHE A 367 23.14 -0.88 -4.94
N ASP A 368 24.21 -1.67 -5.06
CA ASP A 368 24.48 -2.46 -6.27
C ASP A 368 23.35 -3.45 -6.58
N THR A 369 22.75 -4.03 -5.55
CA THR A 369 21.61 -4.92 -5.70
C THR A 369 20.36 -4.15 -6.09
N ALA A 370 20.08 -3.01 -5.45
CA ALA A 370 18.94 -2.16 -5.76
C ALA A 370 18.98 -1.68 -7.21
N ARG A 371 20.14 -1.18 -7.70
CA ARG A 371 20.34 -0.78 -9.12
C ARG A 371 20.01 -1.92 -10.08
N ARG A 372 20.51 -3.14 -9.81
CA ARG A 372 20.24 -4.32 -10.66
C ARG A 372 18.77 -4.72 -10.66
N VAL A 373 18.09 -4.63 -9.53
CA VAL A 373 16.66 -4.95 -9.40
C VAL A 373 15.82 -3.90 -10.13
N MET A 374 16.09 -2.62 -9.93
CA MET A 374 15.33 -1.51 -10.53
C MET A 374 15.52 -1.46 -12.05
N ALA A 375 16.74 -1.71 -12.55
CA ALA A 375 17.03 -1.76 -13.99
C ALA A 375 16.18 -2.81 -14.73
N ARG A 376 15.78 -3.92 -14.09
CA ARG A 376 14.86 -4.92 -14.68
C ARG A 376 13.43 -4.39 -14.89
N ARG A 377 13.12 -3.24 -14.34
CA ARG A 377 11.83 -2.53 -14.47
C ARG A 377 12.02 -1.18 -15.16
N HIS A 378 13.17 -0.98 -15.86
CA HIS A 378 13.50 0.28 -16.54
C HIS A 378 13.46 1.49 -15.60
N LYS A 379 13.86 1.29 -14.32
CA LYS A 379 13.97 2.34 -13.31
C LYS A 379 15.42 2.47 -12.86
N GLU A 380 15.76 3.68 -12.44
CA GLU A 380 17.09 4.00 -11.92
C GLU A 380 17.01 4.33 -10.42
N LEU A 381 18.02 3.92 -9.69
CA LEU A 381 18.23 4.37 -8.30
C LEU A 381 18.96 5.71 -8.37
N THR A 382 18.22 6.80 -8.14
CA THR A 382 18.79 8.16 -8.20
C THR A 382 19.62 8.51 -6.96
N PRO A 383 20.50 9.53 -7.03
CA PRO A 383 21.23 10.00 -5.86
C PRO A 383 20.32 10.43 -4.69
N GLU A 384 19.16 11.03 -4.99
CA GLU A 384 18.17 11.43 -3.98
C GLU A 384 17.59 10.20 -3.27
N MET A 385 17.28 9.12 -4.00
CA MET A 385 16.83 7.85 -3.43
C MET A 385 17.92 7.20 -2.58
N GLU A 386 19.18 7.23 -3.01
CA GLU A 386 20.29 6.72 -2.19
C GLU A 386 20.43 7.51 -0.88
N ASN A 387 20.36 8.83 -0.93
CA ASN A 387 20.43 9.70 0.25
C ASN A 387 19.22 9.44 1.17
N MET A 388 18.02 9.29 0.65
CA MET A 388 16.84 8.88 1.42
C MET A 388 17.06 7.55 2.14
N LEU A 389 17.58 6.53 1.46
CA LEU A 389 17.83 5.21 2.05
C LEU A 389 18.95 5.25 3.11
N LEU A 390 19.96 6.14 2.95
CA LEU A 390 20.96 6.38 3.99
C LEU A 390 20.36 7.05 5.22
N ALA A 391 19.49 8.05 5.05
CA ALA A 391 18.78 8.68 6.15
C ALA A 391 17.86 7.67 6.88
N VAL A 392 17.13 6.84 6.14
CA VAL A 392 16.31 5.75 6.72
C VAL A 392 17.18 4.78 7.53
N ARG A 393 18.38 4.43 7.06
CA ARG A 393 19.30 3.59 7.82
C ARG A 393 19.71 4.23 9.14
N GLU A 394 20.07 5.52 9.12
CA GLU A 394 20.43 6.27 10.32
C GLU A 394 19.29 6.29 11.34
N ILE A 395 18.08 6.64 10.88
CA ILE A 395 16.88 6.66 11.72
C ILE A 395 16.58 5.25 12.28
N ALA A 396 16.78 4.21 11.49
CA ALA A 396 16.45 2.84 11.87
C ALA A 396 17.40 2.25 12.94
N GLU A 397 18.58 2.83 13.16
CA GLU A 397 19.52 2.36 14.20
C GLU A 397 18.91 2.32 15.61
N GLN A 398 18.00 3.25 15.92
CA GLN A 398 17.31 3.29 17.22
C GLN A 398 16.35 2.11 17.46
N TYR A 399 16.03 1.33 16.42
CA TYR A 399 15.09 0.21 16.50
C TYR A 399 15.77 -1.17 16.51
N LYS A 400 17.09 -1.25 16.47
CA LYS A 400 17.87 -2.48 16.51
C LYS A 400 17.94 -3.16 17.88
#